data_661d0b51176017a38e61db0a80a42a42
#
_entry.id   661d0b51176017a38e61db0a80a42a42
#
_cell.length_a   1.000
_cell.length_b   1.000
_cell.length_c   1.000
_cell.angle_alpha   90.00
_cell.angle_beta   90.00
_cell.angle_gamma   90.00
#
_symmetry.space_group_name_H-M   'P 1'
#
loop_
_entity.id
_entity.type
_entity.pdbx_description
1 polymer ?
#
loop_
_entity_poly.entity_id
_entity_poly.type
_entity_poly.pdbx_seq_one_letter_code
_entity_poly.pdbx_strand_id
1 'polypeptide(L)'
;DDWEANRRLAEAISRRASERGIGVIEDNVNGRRVQRDYKRCLDLFTMAGRIKSVKDVCQYIIDTTPGIPKVSFAELAARGAIRVDGSDKTTWDDQSTTYHAEIFASVRDKVPYQTLTGRQTFYIHHDWFLKFDEALPAHKQPLANKGYSMRMMMGHARHGIHSMWRDDSFLLSLQRGEPDIYINPDDAARRGVKAGDTVRVFNDSGEFYAMAHVSAGMQPSMLFMYHGWDPMMFRDRQNFGAVISTAGLIKPTSMAGGYGHIGYRAAEFSPNQTYKDFTCEF
;
A
#
# COMPACT_ATOMS: atom_id res chain seq x y z
N ASP A 1 12.52 -7.38 -14.91
CA ASP A 1 12.14 -6.19 -14.14
C ASP A 1 10.71 -5.75 -14.50
N ASP A 2 10.13 -4.87 -13.70
CA ASP A 2 8.73 -4.45 -13.83
C ASP A 2 8.48 -3.64 -15.12
N TRP A 3 9.46 -2.85 -15.54
CA TRP A 3 9.34 -2.09 -16.79
C TRP A 3 9.22 -3.02 -18.00
N GLU A 4 10.04 -4.07 -18.07
CA GLU A 4 10.01 -5.04 -19.18
C GLU A 4 8.71 -5.85 -19.17
N ALA A 5 8.20 -6.23 -17.98
CA ALA A 5 6.92 -6.89 -17.86
C ALA A 5 5.78 -6.01 -18.40
N ASN A 6 5.74 -4.74 -18.03
CA ASN A 6 4.77 -3.77 -18.52
C ASN A 6 4.93 -3.45 -20.00
N ARG A 7 6.18 -3.39 -20.51
CA ARG A 7 6.47 -3.23 -21.95
C ARG A 7 5.86 -4.37 -22.77
N ARG A 8 6.06 -5.63 -22.33
CA ARG A 8 5.47 -6.80 -23.00
C ARG A 8 3.93 -6.80 -22.94
N LEU A 9 3.38 -6.34 -21.83
CA LEU A 9 1.93 -6.17 -21.71
C LEU A 9 1.42 -5.11 -22.71
N ALA A 10 2.05 -3.94 -22.77
CA ALA A 10 1.72 -2.87 -23.70
C ALA A 10 1.83 -3.33 -25.17
N GLU A 11 2.86 -4.09 -25.49
CA GLU A 11 3.05 -4.71 -26.81
C GLU A 11 1.91 -5.68 -27.15
N ALA A 12 1.56 -6.56 -26.22
CA ALA A 12 0.47 -7.51 -26.40
C ALA A 12 -0.89 -6.80 -26.58
N ILE A 13 -1.13 -5.73 -25.83
CA ILE A 13 -2.35 -4.90 -25.96
C ILE A 13 -2.37 -4.26 -27.35
N SER A 14 -1.30 -3.59 -27.79
CA SER A 14 -1.23 -2.93 -29.11
C SER A 14 -1.45 -3.92 -30.24
N ARG A 15 -0.80 -5.06 -30.18
CA ARG A 15 -0.94 -6.13 -31.17
C ARG A 15 -2.37 -6.66 -31.24
N ARG A 16 -2.97 -7.03 -30.07
CA ARG A 16 -4.33 -7.55 -30.03
C ARG A 16 -5.38 -6.53 -30.44
N ALA A 17 -5.19 -5.26 -30.10
CA ALA A 17 -6.07 -4.18 -30.55
C ALA A 17 -6.03 -4.04 -32.09
N SER A 18 -4.85 -4.19 -32.68
CA SER A 18 -4.69 -4.15 -34.12
C SER A 18 -5.33 -5.37 -34.81
N GLU A 19 -5.06 -6.57 -34.32
CA GLU A 19 -5.61 -7.84 -34.82
C GLU A 19 -7.16 -7.87 -34.79
N ARG A 20 -7.74 -7.27 -33.75
CA ARG A 20 -9.20 -7.23 -33.55
C ARG A 20 -9.88 -6.01 -34.19
N GLY A 21 -9.13 -5.15 -34.85
CA GLY A 21 -9.66 -3.94 -35.47
C GLY A 21 -10.27 -2.93 -34.48
N ILE A 22 -9.82 -2.94 -33.22
CA ILE A 22 -10.33 -2.02 -32.21
C ILE A 22 -9.95 -0.59 -32.61
N GLY A 23 -10.95 0.27 -32.80
CA GLY A 23 -10.78 1.69 -33.09
C GLY A 23 -10.46 2.52 -31.84
N VAL A 24 -10.44 3.84 -32.03
CA VAL A 24 -10.37 4.78 -30.92
C VAL A 24 -11.64 4.71 -30.09
N ILE A 25 -11.49 4.57 -28.77
CA ILE A 25 -12.59 4.49 -27.82
C ILE A 25 -12.67 5.83 -27.07
N GLU A 26 -13.85 6.41 -27.04
CA GLU A 26 -14.13 7.57 -26.20
C GLU A 26 -14.32 7.12 -24.76
N ASP A 27 -13.63 7.78 -23.86
CA ASP A 27 -13.62 7.50 -22.45
C ASP A 27 -13.95 8.75 -21.62
N ASN A 28 -14.46 8.59 -20.40
CA ASN A 28 -14.72 9.70 -19.49
C ASN A 28 -13.88 9.54 -18.21
N VAL A 29 -12.86 10.37 -18.10
CA VAL A 29 -11.98 10.40 -16.93
C VAL A 29 -12.25 11.66 -16.13
N ASN A 30 -12.83 11.53 -14.95
CA ASN A 30 -13.16 12.64 -14.05
C ASN A 30 -13.99 13.75 -14.75
N GLY A 31 -14.98 13.36 -15.54
CA GLY A 31 -15.82 14.29 -16.29
C GLY A 31 -15.20 14.85 -17.58
N ARG A 32 -13.98 14.44 -17.92
CA ARG A 32 -13.32 14.84 -19.17
C ARG A 32 -13.36 13.72 -20.18
N ARG A 33 -13.80 14.04 -21.41
CA ARG A 33 -13.74 13.08 -22.52
C ARG A 33 -12.30 12.91 -22.96
N VAL A 34 -11.85 11.67 -23.05
CA VAL A 34 -10.51 11.28 -23.47
C VAL A 34 -10.60 10.25 -24.60
N GLN A 35 -9.84 10.42 -25.64
CA GLN A 35 -9.74 9.44 -26.71
C GLN A 35 -8.65 8.43 -26.39
N ARG A 36 -8.98 7.14 -26.45
CA ARG A 36 -8.10 6.01 -26.19
C ARG A 36 -7.84 5.21 -27.46
N ASP A 37 -6.60 5.19 -27.90
CA ASP A 37 -6.15 4.33 -29.00
C ASP A 37 -5.24 3.23 -28.44
N TYR A 38 -5.81 2.07 -28.21
CA TYR A 38 -5.06 0.93 -27.65
C TYR A 38 -4.02 0.37 -28.61
N LYS A 39 -4.10 0.62 -29.93
CA LYS A 39 -3.07 0.25 -30.89
C LYS A 39 -1.74 0.96 -30.61
N ARG A 40 -1.82 2.13 -29.99
CA ARG A 40 -0.66 2.95 -29.63
C ARG A 40 -0.16 2.73 -28.20
N CYS A 41 -0.64 1.69 -27.50
CA CYS A 41 -0.25 1.47 -26.12
C CYS A 41 1.26 1.32 -25.94
N LEU A 42 1.91 0.56 -26.81
CA LEU A 42 3.39 0.40 -26.80
C LEU A 42 4.10 1.71 -27.09
N ASP A 43 3.66 2.44 -28.12
CA ASP A 43 4.27 3.73 -28.47
C ASP A 43 4.19 4.74 -27.32
N LEU A 44 3.03 4.82 -26.68
CA LEU A 44 2.84 5.71 -25.53
C LEU A 44 3.70 5.28 -24.34
N PHE A 45 3.75 3.98 -24.05
CA PHE A 45 4.53 3.42 -22.96
C PHE A 45 6.04 3.64 -23.14
N THR A 46 6.53 3.50 -24.37
CA THR A 46 7.95 3.65 -24.72
C THR A 46 8.32 5.07 -25.15
N MET A 47 7.40 6.03 -25.09
CA MET A 47 7.57 7.38 -25.60
C MET A 47 8.03 7.39 -27.08
N ALA A 48 7.29 6.65 -27.92
CA ALA A 48 7.61 6.42 -29.35
C ALA A 48 8.98 5.76 -29.56
N GLY A 49 9.31 4.78 -28.72
CA GLY A 49 10.56 4.02 -28.81
C GLY A 49 11.79 4.73 -28.23
N ARG A 50 11.61 5.88 -27.59
CA ARG A 50 12.71 6.61 -26.92
C ARG A 50 13.20 5.86 -25.68
N ILE A 51 12.31 5.24 -24.92
CA ILE A 51 12.60 4.41 -23.76
C ILE A 51 12.63 2.95 -24.19
N LYS A 52 13.78 2.29 -24.10
CA LYS A 52 14.00 0.91 -24.55
C LYS A 52 14.36 -0.03 -23.40
N SER A 53 14.70 0.51 -22.25
CA SER A 53 15.16 -0.25 -21.09
C SER A 53 14.93 0.52 -19.79
N VAL A 54 15.04 -0.16 -18.65
CA VAL A 54 15.08 0.48 -17.32
C VAL A 54 16.18 1.53 -17.21
N LYS A 55 17.32 1.32 -17.87
CA LYS A 55 18.41 2.30 -17.89
C LYS A 55 17.98 3.62 -18.53
N ASP A 56 17.19 3.55 -19.60
CA ASP A 56 16.66 4.75 -20.26
C ASP A 56 15.61 5.44 -19.38
N VAL A 57 14.81 4.66 -18.62
CA VAL A 57 13.88 5.22 -17.61
C VAL A 57 14.65 5.99 -16.56
N CYS A 58 15.69 5.38 -15.99
CA CYS A 58 16.53 6.03 -14.98
C CYS A 58 17.18 7.30 -15.53
N GLN A 59 17.73 7.24 -16.75
CA GLN A 59 18.31 8.42 -17.38
C GLN A 59 17.26 9.51 -17.60
N TYR A 60 16.08 9.14 -18.08
CA TYR A 60 14.98 10.08 -18.26
C TYR A 60 14.58 10.78 -16.94
N ILE A 61 14.50 10.02 -15.84
CA ILE A 61 14.23 10.60 -14.50
C ILE A 61 15.32 11.58 -14.10
N ILE A 62 16.61 11.21 -14.27
CA ILE A 62 17.75 12.10 -13.97
C ILE A 62 17.65 13.39 -14.80
N ASP A 63 17.36 13.27 -16.08
CA ASP A 63 17.34 14.42 -17.01
C ASP A 63 16.17 15.37 -16.73
N THR A 64 15.02 14.84 -16.32
CA THR A 64 13.77 15.61 -16.22
C THR A 64 13.44 16.09 -14.82
N THR A 65 14.00 15.47 -13.76
CA THR A 65 13.72 15.87 -12.38
C THR A 65 14.51 17.11 -12.00
N PRO A 66 13.85 18.21 -11.63
CA PRO A 66 14.54 19.39 -11.11
C PRO A 66 15.30 19.08 -9.81
N GLY A 67 16.44 19.76 -9.61
CA GLY A 67 17.21 19.64 -8.36
C GLY A 67 18.09 18.38 -8.24
N ILE A 68 17.99 17.44 -9.18
CA ILE A 68 18.89 16.28 -9.23
C ILE A 68 20.14 16.63 -10.07
N PRO A 69 21.35 16.31 -9.59
CA PRO A 69 22.57 16.45 -10.38
C PRO A 69 22.46 15.71 -11.72
N LYS A 70 22.78 16.39 -12.81
CA LYS A 70 22.67 15.82 -14.15
C LYS A 70 23.89 14.98 -14.46
N VAL A 71 23.76 13.68 -14.28
CA VAL A 71 24.80 12.68 -14.52
C VAL A 71 24.26 11.60 -15.46
N SER A 72 25.15 10.87 -16.11
CA SER A 72 24.76 9.70 -16.89
C SER A 72 24.36 8.53 -15.96
N PHE A 73 23.47 7.65 -16.45
CA PHE A 73 23.16 6.41 -15.74
C PHE A 73 24.42 5.57 -15.48
N ALA A 74 25.36 5.54 -16.42
CA ALA A 74 26.61 4.82 -16.26
C ALA A 74 27.47 5.37 -15.12
N GLU A 75 27.52 6.70 -14.98
CA GLU A 75 28.20 7.35 -13.86
C GLU A 75 27.51 7.05 -12.53
N LEU A 76 26.17 7.16 -12.47
CA LEU A 76 25.42 6.78 -11.29
C LEU A 76 25.67 5.32 -10.89
N ALA A 77 25.64 4.42 -11.87
CA ALA A 77 25.88 2.99 -11.62
C ALA A 77 27.31 2.73 -11.10
N ALA A 78 28.31 3.46 -11.61
CA ALA A 78 29.70 3.33 -11.17
C ALA A 78 29.92 3.88 -9.75
N ARG A 79 29.21 4.95 -9.39
CA ARG A 79 29.29 5.58 -8.05
C ARG A 79 28.41 4.88 -7.01
N GLY A 80 27.41 4.10 -7.44
CA GLY A 80 26.43 3.43 -6.59
C GLY A 80 25.33 4.34 -6.06
N ALA A 81 25.65 5.58 -5.69
CA ALA A 81 24.69 6.58 -5.23
C ALA A 81 25.17 8.00 -5.53
N ILE A 82 24.24 8.91 -5.72
CA ILE A 82 24.50 10.34 -5.87
C ILE A 82 23.56 11.10 -4.95
N ARG A 83 24.08 12.05 -4.20
CA ARG A 83 23.28 12.91 -3.36
C ARG A 83 22.55 13.96 -4.21
N VAL A 84 21.31 14.21 -3.87
CA VAL A 84 20.46 15.18 -4.57
C VAL A 84 21.00 16.61 -4.42
N ASP A 85 21.65 16.92 -3.30
CA ASP A 85 22.28 18.22 -3.05
C ASP A 85 23.66 18.39 -3.74
N GLY A 86 24.11 17.38 -4.48
CA GLY A 86 25.40 17.38 -5.16
C GLY A 86 26.61 17.25 -4.23
N SER A 87 26.42 17.04 -2.94
CA SER A 87 27.53 16.84 -2.00
C SER A 87 27.99 15.38 -2.00
N ASP A 88 29.29 15.15 -1.84
CA ASP A 88 29.87 13.82 -1.71
C ASP A 88 29.88 13.29 -0.26
N LYS A 89 29.28 14.02 0.65
CA LYS A 89 29.24 13.65 2.05
C LYS A 89 28.27 12.50 2.26
N THR A 90 28.75 11.41 2.85
CA THR A 90 28.01 10.17 3.05
C THR A 90 27.61 9.93 4.52
N THR A 91 28.01 10.79 5.44
CA THR A 91 27.76 10.60 6.86
C THR A 91 26.41 11.14 7.30
N TRP A 92 25.69 10.36 8.11
CA TRP A 92 24.41 10.73 8.71
C TRP A 92 24.48 11.93 9.65
N ASP A 93 25.68 12.23 10.17
CA ASP A 93 25.92 13.33 11.10
C ASP A 93 25.99 14.69 10.40
N ASP A 94 26.01 14.70 9.08
CA ASP A 94 26.00 15.95 8.35
C ASP A 94 24.59 16.51 8.27
N GLN A 95 24.31 17.52 9.09
CA GLN A 95 23.02 18.21 9.13
C GLN A 95 22.66 18.91 7.81
N SER A 96 23.59 18.99 6.86
CA SER A 96 23.33 19.48 5.50
C SER A 96 22.70 18.41 4.60
N THR A 97 22.42 17.20 5.10
CA THR A 97 21.81 16.16 4.30
C THR A 97 20.36 16.50 3.93
N THR A 98 19.98 16.24 2.70
CA THR A 98 18.65 16.52 2.16
C THR A 98 17.52 15.85 2.92
N TYR A 99 17.77 14.74 3.63
CA TYR A 99 16.75 14.04 4.40
C TYR A 99 16.06 14.91 5.45
N HIS A 100 16.78 15.88 6.03
CA HIS A 100 16.25 16.80 7.03
C HIS A 100 16.18 18.25 6.56
N ALA A 101 16.58 18.53 5.31
CA ALA A 101 16.67 19.89 4.81
C ALA A 101 15.35 20.64 4.88
N GLU A 102 14.23 20.01 4.53
CA GLU A 102 12.91 20.66 4.61
C GLU A 102 12.50 20.98 6.04
N ILE A 103 12.76 20.06 6.98
CA ILE A 103 12.46 20.29 8.40
C ILE A 103 13.30 21.44 8.93
N PHE A 104 14.61 21.44 8.66
CA PHE A 104 15.48 22.53 9.09
C PHE A 104 15.14 23.84 8.41
N ALA A 105 14.89 23.84 7.11
CA ALA A 105 14.50 25.02 6.38
C ALA A 105 13.20 25.61 6.94
N SER A 106 12.18 24.81 7.16
CA SER A 106 10.88 25.31 7.61
C SER A 106 10.88 25.66 9.11
N VAL A 107 11.53 24.86 9.95
CA VAL A 107 11.50 25.05 11.42
C VAL A 107 12.55 26.07 11.89
N ARG A 108 13.80 25.93 11.45
CA ARG A 108 14.92 26.78 11.84
C ARG A 108 14.96 28.07 11.04
N ASP A 109 14.97 27.96 9.72
CA ASP A 109 15.22 29.06 8.78
C ASP A 109 13.93 29.75 8.34
N LYS A 110 12.75 29.25 8.80
CA LYS A 110 11.42 29.82 8.56
C LYS A 110 11.04 29.90 7.08
N VAL A 111 11.61 29.05 6.26
CA VAL A 111 11.19 28.90 4.85
C VAL A 111 9.74 28.38 4.85
N PRO A 112 8.82 29.00 4.10
CA PRO A 112 7.44 28.55 4.04
C PRO A 112 7.32 27.09 3.60
N TYR A 113 6.39 26.35 4.21
CA TYR A 113 6.04 25.00 3.75
C TYR A 113 5.45 25.05 2.33
N GLN A 114 5.62 23.96 1.59
CA GLN A 114 5.03 23.82 0.25
C GLN A 114 3.53 23.47 0.35
N THR A 115 2.80 24.26 1.08
CA THR A 115 1.34 24.17 1.26
C THR A 115 0.69 25.44 0.74
N LEU A 116 -0.62 25.40 0.49
CA LEU A 116 -1.37 26.56 -0.01
C LEU A 116 -1.20 27.81 0.88
N THR A 117 -1.06 27.62 2.18
CA THR A 117 -0.90 28.70 3.16
C THR A 117 0.55 29.02 3.50
N GLY A 118 1.51 28.23 3.02
CA GLY A 118 2.92 28.28 3.43
C GLY A 118 3.17 27.85 4.87
N ARG A 119 2.18 27.27 5.54
CA ARG A 119 2.24 26.81 6.93
C ARG A 119 1.99 25.32 7.03
N GLN A 120 2.44 24.72 8.11
CA GLN A 120 2.07 23.34 8.43
C GLN A 120 0.55 23.24 8.58
N THR A 121 -0.07 22.29 7.89
CA THR A 121 -1.51 22.15 7.84
C THR A 121 -1.99 21.13 8.86
N PHE A 122 -2.74 21.57 9.87
CA PHE A 122 -3.43 20.71 10.83
C PHE A 122 -4.90 20.51 10.46
N TYR A 123 -5.50 21.46 9.76
CA TYR A 123 -6.87 21.37 9.26
C TYR A 123 -6.85 21.12 7.76
N ILE A 124 -7.39 19.97 7.33
CA ILE A 124 -7.38 19.54 5.93
C ILE A 124 -8.66 20.00 5.27
N HIS A 125 -8.60 21.16 4.62
CA HIS A 125 -9.74 21.73 3.89
C HIS A 125 -9.86 21.08 2.51
N HIS A 126 -10.33 19.83 2.49
CA HIS A 126 -10.55 19.04 1.29
C HIS A 126 -11.95 18.40 1.36
N ASP A 127 -12.68 18.38 0.28
CA ASP A 127 -14.07 17.94 0.22
C ASP A 127 -14.32 16.57 0.86
N TRP A 128 -13.43 15.63 0.65
CA TRP A 128 -13.54 14.29 1.24
C TRP A 128 -13.37 14.33 2.76
N PHE A 129 -12.36 15.06 3.23
CA PHE A 129 -12.10 15.17 4.67
C PHE A 129 -13.22 15.92 5.37
N LEU A 130 -13.73 16.98 4.77
CA LEU A 130 -14.89 17.72 5.29
C LEU A 130 -16.15 16.84 5.33
N LYS A 131 -16.41 16.10 4.25
CA LYS A 131 -17.60 15.25 4.14
C LYS A 131 -17.65 14.14 5.18
N PHE A 132 -16.50 13.62 5.60
CA PHE A 132 -16.38 12.56 6.59
C PHE A 132 -16.01 13.06 7.99
N ASP A 133 -16.04 14.39 8.18
CA ASP A 133 -15.65 15.00 9.46
C ASP A 133 -14.23 14.60 9.90
N GLU A 134 -13.30 14.59 8.94
CA GLU A 134 -11.91 14.19 9.12
C GLU A 134 -10.93 15.35 8.88
N ALA A 135 -11.45 16.58 8.83
CA ALA A 135 -10.64 17.77 8.58
C ALA A 135 -9.61 18.02 9.70
N LEU A 136 -9.91 17.59 10.91
CA LEU A 136 -8.97 17.57 12.05
C LEU A 136 -8.70 16.14 12.48
N PRO A 137 -7.45 15.78 12.82
CA PRO A 137 -7.15 14.51 13.45
C PRO A 137 -7.84 14.41 14.81
N ALA A 138 -8.87 13.60 14.90
CA ALA A 138 -9.62 13.33 16.11
C ALA A 138 -9.82 11.83 16.30
N HIS A 139 -9.90 11.38 17.54
CA HIS A 139 -10.21 9.99 17.81
C HIS A 139 -11.64 9.67 17.34
N LYS A 140 -11.77 8.63 16.54
CA LYS A 140 -13.05 8.03 16.17
C LYS A 140 -13.04 6.56 16.51
N GLN A 141 -14.19 6.02 16.88
CA GLN A 141 -14.31 4.59 17.08
C GLN A 141 -14.09 3.86 15.75
N PRO A 142 -13.32 2.77 15.75
CA PRO A 142 -13.16 1.94 14.57
C PRO A 142 -14.50 1.42 14.10
N LEU A 143 -14.64 1.23 12.79
CA LEU A 143 -15.80 0.57 12.23
C LEU A 143 -15.81 -0.88 12.67
N ALA A 144 -16.90 -1.30 13.26
CA ALA A 144 -17.08 -2.65 13.79
C ALA A 144 -18.15 -3.39 12.99
N ASN A 145 -17.87 -4.65 12.67
CA ASN A 145 -18.90 -5.57 12.20
C ASN A 145 -19.82 -5.91 13.36
N LYS A 146 -21.12 -5.81 13.14
CA LYS A 146 -22.11 -6.12 14.18
C LYS A 146 -22.09 -7.61 14.50
N GLY A 147 -22.11 -7.93 15.79
CA GLY A 147 -22.22 -9.31 16.26
C GLY A 147 -20.90 -10.06 16.46
N TYR A 148 -19.77 -9.43 16.22
CA TYR A 148 -18.45 -10.01 16.46
C TYR A 148 -17.80 -9.43 17.71
N SER A 149 -17.29 -10.31 18.56
CA SER A 149 -16.83 -9.94 19.91
C SER A 149 -15.35 -9.67 20.02
N MET A 150 -14.57 -10.13 19.05
CA MET A 150 -13.11 -10.00 19.04
C MET A 150 -12.68 -8.82 18.20
N ARG A 151 -11.74 -8.03 18.72
CA ARG A 151 -11.09 -6.95 18.00
C ARG A 151 -9.74 -7.44 17.50
N MET A 152 -9.54 -7.44 16.19
CA MET A 152 -8.29 -7.89 15.60
C MET A 152 -7.38 -6.70 15.31
N MET A 153 -6.15 -6.82 15.78
CA MET A 153 -5.05 -5.88 15.54
C MET A 153 -3.93 -6.55 14.75
N MET A 154 -3.21 -5.77 13.98
CA MET A 154 -2.05 -6.26 13.24
C MET A 154 -0.83 -5.37 13.47
N GLY A 155 0.35 -5.98 13.45
CA GLY A 155 1.61 -5.28 13.66
C GLY A 155 2.73 -5.79 12.76
N HIS A 156 3.86 -5.11 12.84
CA HIS A 156 5.08 -5.49 12.11
C HIS A 156 5.81 -6.62 12.84
N ALA A 157 6.26 -7.62 12.08
CA ALA A 157 7.10 -8.68 12.61
C ALA A 157 8.50 -8.14 12.91
N ARG A 158 9.14 -8.72 13.95
CA ARG A 158 10.48 -8.31 14.37
C ARG A 158 11.55 -8.63 13.32
N HIS A 159 11.42 -9.76 12.63
CA HIS A 159 12.40 -10.29 11.70
C HIS A 159 11.89 -10.30 10.25
N GLY A 160 11.04 -9.35 9.89
CA GLY A 160 10.51 -9.23 8.54
C GLY A 160 10.07 -7.79 8.24
N ILE A 161 10.17 -7.39 7.00
CA ILE A 161 9.66 -6.12 6.50
C ILE A 161 8.49 -6.44 5.57
N HIS A 162 7.27 -6.32 6.09
CA HIS A 162 6.05 -6.76 5.40
C HIS A 162 6.18 -8.24 4.96
N SER A 163 6.08 -8.53 3.67
CA SER A 163 6.24 -9.89 3.11
C SER A 163 7.69 -10.26 2.80
N MET A 164 8.64 -9.34 2.92
CA MET A 164 10.05 -9.64 2.64
C MET A 164 10.60 -10.66 3.63
N TRP A 165 11.38 -11.62 3.10
CA TRP A 165 12.01 -12.73 3.83
C TRP A 165 11.05 -13.74 4.46
N ARG A 166 9.77 -13.74 4.02
CA ARG A 166 8.84 -14.80 4.40
C ARG A 166 9.08 -16.12 3.65
N ASP A 167 9.89 -16.07 2.62
CA ASP A 167 10.38 -17.22 1.83
C ASP A 167 11.74 -17.76 2.31
N ASP A 168 12.42 -17.06 3.22
CA ASP A 168 13.66 -17.54 3.83
C ASP A 168 13.37 -18.46 5.02
N SER A 169 13.80 -19.72 4.93
CA SER A 169 13.51 -20.74 5.94
C SER A 169 14.14 -20.46 7.32
N PHE A 170 15.29 -19.81 7.35
CA PHE A 170 15.94 -19.42 8.61
C PHE A 170 15.13 -18.29 9.29
N LEU A 171 14.77 -17.26 8.56
CA LEU A 171 13.96 -16.15 9.09
C LEU A 171 12.54 -16.60 9.45
N LEU A 172 11.96 -17.54 8.71
CA LEU A 172 10.69 -18.17 9.08
C LEU A 172 10.76 -18.90 10.41
N SER A 173 11.86 -19.63 10.67
CA SER A 173 12.04 -20.35 11.94
C SER A 173 12.06 -19.40 13.15
N LEU A 174 12.59 -18.19 12.99
CA LEU A 174 12.55 -17.14 14.01
C LEU A 174 11.14 -16.57 14.27
N GLN A 175 10.21 -16.83 13.37
CA GLN A 175 8.83 -16.35 13.38
C GLN A 175 7.81 -17.51 13.41
N ARG A 176 8.22 -18.67 13.97
CA ARG A 176 7.41 -19.87 14.15
C ARG A 176 7.01 -20.62 12.88
N GLY A 177 7.52 -20.22 11.72
CA GLY A 177 7.40 -20.94 10.47
C GLY A 177 6.08 -20.79 9.72
N GLU A 178 5.02 -20.34 10.36
CA GLU A 178 3.68 -20.26 9.78
C GLU A 178 2.86 -19.09 10.35
N PRO A 179 1.76 -18.69 9.69
CA PRO A 179 0.86 -17.65 10.22
C PRO A 179 0.26 -18.07 11.56
N ASP A 180 0.56 -17.30 12.60
CA ASP A 180 0.02 -17.49 13.94
C ASP A 180 -0.82 -16.30 14.38
N ILE A 181 -1.85 -16.57 15.19
CA ILE A 181 -2.72 -15.56 15.77
C ILE A 181 -2.67 -15.65 17.29
N TYR A 182 -2.38 -14.53 17.91
CA TYR A 182 -2.25 -14.41 19.36
C TYR A 182 -3.62 -14.25 19.99
N ILE A 183 -3.90 -15.07 21.00
CA ILE A 183 -5.19 -15.19 21.67
C ILE A 183 -4.98 -15.13 23.17
N ASN A 184 -5.84 -14.39 23.88
CA ASN A 184 -5.86 -14.41 25.36
C ASN A 184 -6.24 -15.80 25.90
N PRO A 185 -5.60 -16.29 26.98
CA PRO A 185 -5.89 -17.60 27.54
C PRO A 185 -7.37 -17.85 27.92
N ASP A 186 -8.05 -16.84 28.48
CA ASP A 186 -9.47 -16.98 28.86
C ASP A 186 -10.37 -17.03 27.62
N ASP A 187 -10.04 -16.28 26.56
CA ASP A 187 -10.77 -16.32 25.29
C ASP A 187 -10.61 -17.67 24.60
N ALA A 188 -9.39 -18.22 24.61
CA ALA A 188 -9.10 -19.54 24.08
C ALA A 188 -9.82 -20.64 24.87
N ALA A 189 -9.75 -20.58 26.20
CA ALA A 189 -10.41 -21.56 27.08
C ALA A 189 -11.94 -21.56 26.90
N ARG A 190 -12.58 -20.41 26.82
CA ARG A 190 -14.04 -20.29 26.56
C ARG A 190 -14.48 -20.94 25.25
N ARG A 191 -13.59 -21.05 24.28
CA ARG A 191 -13.85 -21.65 22.95
C ARG A 191 -13.27 -23.04 22.79
N GLY A 192 -12.62 -23.58 23.82
CA GLY A 192 -12.00 -24.91 23.83
C GLY A 192 -10.75 -24.99 22.94
N VAL A 193 -10.12 -23.84 22.61
CA VAL A 193 -8.93 -23.75 21.78
C VAL A 193 -7.67 -23.88 22.64
N LYS A 194 -6.71 -24.63 22.14
CA LYS A 194 -5.37 -24.83 22.73
C LYS A 194 -4.30 -24.23 21.86
N ALA A 195 -3.14 -23.93 22.45
CA ALA A 195 -1.98 -23.50 21.70
C ALA A 195 -1.59 -24.56 20.65
N GLY A 196 -1.35 -24.13 19.42
CA GLY A 196 -1.03 -24.99 18.29
C GLY A 196 -2.24 -25.49 17.50
N ASP A 197 -3.48 -25.28 17.99
CA ASP A 197 -4.66 -25.61 17.19
C ASP A 197 -4.78 -24.69 15.97
N THR A 198 -5.31 -25.23 14.89
CA THR A 198 -5.73 -24.39 13.76
C THR A 198 -7.08 -23.77 14.05
N VAL A 199 -7.16 -22.47 14.10
CA VAL A 199 -8.40 -21.73 14.33
C VAL A 199 -8.89 -21.05 13.04
N ARG A 200 -10.21 -21.03 12.90
CA ARG A 200 -10.90 -20.27 11.87
C ARG A 200 -11.19 -18.88 12.41
N VAL A 201 -10.72 -17.85 11.72
CA VAL A 201 -11.03 -16.46 12.04
C VAL A 201 -11.96 -15.93 10.95
N PHE A 202 -13.09 -15.35 11.35
CA PHE A 202 -14.14 -15.01 10.39
C PHE A 202 -14.98 -13.79 10.79
N ASN A 203 -15.61 -13.19 9.81
CA ASN A 203 -16.69 -12.21 9.95
C ASN A 203 -17.54 -12.20 8.67
N ASP A 204 -18.43 -11.20 8.51
CA ASP A 204 -19.31 -11.10 7.32
C ASP A 204 -18.56 -10.92 6.00
N SER A 205 -17.30 -10.49 6.02
CA SER A 205 -16.49 -10.27 4.82
C SER A 205 -15.84 -11.57 4.31
N GLY A 206 -15.52 -12.50 5.22
CA GLY A 206 -14.85 -13.75 4.85
C GLY A 206 -14.22 -14.46 6.05
N GLU A 207 -13.27 -15.33 5.74
CA GLU A 207 -12.58 -16.13 6.75
C GLU A 207 -11.14 -16.46 6.33
N PHE A 208 -10.33 -16.79 7.33
CA PHE A 208 -9.02 -17.39 7.12
C PHE A 208 -8.67 -18.32 8.29
N TYR A 209 -7.62 -19.11 8.13
CA TYR A 209 -7.16 -20.06 9.15
C TYR A 209 -5.73 -19.71 9.56
N ALA A 210 -5.46 -19.79 10.87
CA ALA A 210 -4.14 -19.55 11.44
C ALA A 210 -3.90 -20.47 12.65
N MET A 211 -2.65 -20.65 13.02
CA MET A 211 -2.28 -21.38 14.23
C MET A 211 -2.54 -20.54 15.47
N ALA A 212 -3.21 -21.10 16.48
CA ALA A 212 -3.48 -20.45 17.75
C ALA A 212 -2.20 -20.30 18.58
N HIS A 213 -1.84 -19.06 18.89
CA HIS A 213 -0.81 -18.73 19.86
C HIS A 213 -1.43 -18.18 21.13
N VAL A 214 -1.66 -19.05 22.10
CA VAL A 214 -2.26 -18.64 23.39
C VAL A 214 -1.21 -17.93 24.24
N SER A 215 -1.48 -16.66 24.59
CA SER A 215 -0.51 -15.80 25.28
C SER A 215 -1.17 -14.92 26.32
N ALA A 216 -0.65 -14.94 27.54
CA ALA A 216 -1.06 -14.03 28.62
C ALA A 216 -0.72 -12.56 28.35
N GLY A 217 0.12 -12.28 27.36
CA GLY A 217 0.38 -10.92 26.89
C GLY A 217 -0.76 -10.29 26.08
N MET A 218 -1.78 -11.09 25.71
CA MET A 218 -2.96 -10.59 25.00
C MET A 218 -4.02 -10.12 25.96
N GLN A 219 -4.63 -8.97 25.66
CA GLN A 219 -5.81 -8.51 26.38
C GLN A 219 -7.04 -9.36 26.01
N PRO A 220 -7.99 -9.57 26.94
CA PRO A 220 -9.27 -10.21 26.62
C PRO A 220 -10.00 -9.49 25.47
N SER A 221 -10.69 -10.27 24.66
CA SER A 221 -11.45 -9.82 23.49
C SER A 221 -10.58 -9.18 22.38
N MET A 222 -9.28 -9.44 22.39
CA MET A 222 -8.36 -9.01 21.34
C MET A 222 -7.66 -10.19 20.69
N LEU A 223 -7.50 -10.09 19.38
CA LEU A 223 -6.66 -10.95 18.57
C LEU A 223 -5.52 -10.12 17.98
N PHE A 224 -4.35 -10.72 17.81
CA PHE A 224 -3.23 -10.06 17.20
C PHE A 224 -2.52 -10.99 16.22
N MET A 225 -2.17 -10.46 15.06
CA MET A 225 -1.37 -11.18 14.07
C MET A 225 -0.27 -10.26 13.52
N TYR A 226 0.93 -10.79 13.35
CA TYR A 226 1.94 -10.11 12.58
C TYR A 226 1.56 -10.15 11.09
N HIS A 227 1.51 -9.00 10.44
CA HIS A 227 1.17 -8.93 9.01
C HIS A 227 2.34 -9.36 8.11
N GLY A 228 2.08 -9.40 6.80
CA GLY A 228 3.12 -9.67 5.80
C GLY A 228 3.22 -11.14 5.40
N TRP A 229 2.29 -11.97 5.80
CA TRP A 229 2.18 -13.34 5.32
C TRP A 229 1.54 -13.38 3.94
N ASP A 230 2.16 -14.09 3.01
CA ASP A 230 1.62 -14.29 1.67
C ASP A 230 0.41 -15.24 1.68
N PRO A 231 -0.55 -15.06 0.77
CA PRO A 231 -1.73 -15.94 0.70
C PRO A 231 -1.39 -17.43 0.62
N MET A 232 -0.28 -17.79 -0.06
CA MET A 232 0.16 -19.17 -0.20
C MET A 232 0.51 -19.87 1.12
N MET A 233 0.77 -19.10 2.18
CA MET A 233 1.12 -19.59 3.51
C MET A 233 -0.10 -19.91 4.36
N PHE A 234 -1.29 -19.53 3.90
CA PHE A 234 -2.55 -19.82 4.57
C PHE A 234 -3.27 -21.01 3.92
N ARG A 235 -4.04 -21.71 4.73
CA ARG A 235 -4.98 -22.69 4.23
C ARG A 235 -5.91 -22.03 3.21
N ASP A 236 -6.21 -22.73 2.13
CA ASP A 236 -7.09 -22.26 1.05
C ASP A 236 -6.66 -20.93 0.40
N ARG A 237 -5.41 -20.51 0.65
CA ARG A 237 -4.82 -19.25 0.18
C ARG A 237 -5.62 -18.00 0.57
N GLN A 238 -6.40 -18.09 1.66
CA GLN A 238 -7.15 -16.98 2.24
C GLN A 238 -6.37 -16.41 3.41
N ASN A 239 -5.83 -15.22 3.24
CA ASN A 239 -5.12 -14.51 4.30
C ASN A 239 -6.07 -13.61 5.12
N PHE A 240 -5.53 -12.96 6.13
CA PHE A 240 -6.26 -12.02 7.00
C PHE A 240 -6.99 -10.91 6.24
N GLY A 241 -6.59 -10.61 5.00
CA GLY A 241 -7.30 -9.63 4.14
C GLY A 241 -8.76 -10.02 3.88
N ALA A 242 -9.08 -11.31 3.97
CA ALA A 242 -10.45 -11.80 3.78
C ALA A 242 -11.44 -11.26 4.83
N VAL A 243 -10.99 -10.97 6.03
CA VAL A 243 -11.83 -10.48 7.14
C VAL A 243 -11.75 -8.97 7.38
N ILE A 244 -10.98 -8.24 6.56
CA ILE A 244 -10.95 -6.77 6.64
C ILE A 244 -12.29 -6.23 6.14
N SER A 245 -13.01 -5.57 7.02
CA SER A 245 -14.33 -5.04 6.73
C SER A 245 -14.25 -3.78 5.88
N THR A 246 -14.43 -3.94 4.59
CA THR A 246 -14.55 -2.81 3.65
C THR A 246 -15.97 -2.62 3.10
N ALA A 247 -16.85 -3.58 3.32
CA ALA A 247 -18.18 -3.63 2.71
C ALA A 247 -19.06 -2.43 3.05
N GLY A 248 -18.92 -1.85 4.24
CA GLY A 248 -19.61 -0.63 4.62
C GLY A 248 -18.85 0.64 4.26
N LEU A 249 -17.55 0.55 3.98
CA LEU A 249 -16.65 1.68 3.78
C LEU A 249 -16.66 2.19 2.35
N ILE A 250 -16.62 1.27 1.38
CA ILE A 250 -16.52 1.59 -0.04
C ILE A 250 -17.60 0.80 -0.78
N LYS A 251 -18.44 1.51 -1.49
CA LYS A 251 -19.49 0.88 -2.33
C LYS A 251 -19.17 1.08 -3.79
N PRO A 252 -19.17 0.03 -4.61
CA PRO A 252 -19.08 0.19 -6.05
C PRO A 252 -20.30 0.94 -6.53
N THR A 253 -20.11 2.00 -7.32
CA THR A 253 -21.20 2.83 -7.82
C THR A 253 -21.53 2.53 -9.27
N SER A 254 -20.54 2.32 -10.10
CA SER A 254 -20.68 2.05 -11.52
C SER A 254 -19.32 1.75 -12.13
N MET A 255 -19.32 1.30 -13.38
CA MET A 255 -18.13 1.38 -14.22
C MET A 255 -17.83 2.86 -14.43
N ALA A 256 -16.73 3.34 -13.90
CA ALA A 256 -16.37 4.73 -13.93
C ALA A 256 -14.92 4.93 -14.31
N GLY A 257 -14.56 6.17 -14.62
CA GLY A 257 -13.19 6.51 -14.93
C GLY A 257 -12.73 6.05 -16.29
N GLY A 258 -13.65 5.58 -17.12
CA GLY A 258 -13.42 5.31 -18.52
C GLY A 258 -12.37 4.24 -18.84
N TYR A 259 -11.89 3.55 -17.86
CA TYR A 259 -10.97 2.42 -18.03
C TYR A 259 -11.66 1.08 -17.81
N GLY A 260 -12.98 1.08 -17.74
CA GLY A 260 -13.70 -0.11 -17.31
C GLY A 260 -13.50 -0.44 -15.84
N HIS A 261 -12.93 0.45 -15.07
CA HIS A 261 -12.79 0.28 -13.62
C HIS A 261 -14.11 0.54 -12.92
N ILE A 262 -14.35 -0.22 -11.87
CA ILE A 262 -15.48 0.05 -10.98
C ILE A 262 -15.17 1.33 -10.20
N GLY A 263 -16.07 2.30 -10.31
CA GLY A 263 -16.03 3.49 -9.49
C GLY A 263 -16.50 3.19 -8.07
N TYR A 264 -15.89 3.80 -7.10
CA TYR A 264 -16.24 3.64 -5.70
C TYR A 264 -16.76 4.95 -5.15
N ARG A 265 -17.81 4.87 -4.34
CA ARG A 265 -18.26 5.95 -3.49
C ARG A 265 -17.99 5.56 -2.05
N ALA A 266 -17.28 6.43 -1.32
CA ALA A 266 -17.13 6.26 0.10
C ALA A 266 -18.53 6.32 0.77
N ALA A 267 -18.83 5.32 1.59
CA ALA A 267 -20.07 5.24 2.35
C ALA A 267 -19.84 5.61 3.81
N GLU A 268 -18.90 4.93 4.44
CA GLU A 268 -18.51 5.14 5.84
C GLU A 268 -16.98 5.23 5.95
N PHE A 269 -16.33 5.57 4.85
CA PHE A 269 -14.88 5.68 4.79
C PHE A 269 -14.41 6.89 5.58
N SER A 270 -13.37 6.67 6.36
CA SER A 270 -12.57 7.70 7.00
C SER A 270 -11.16 7.66 6.43
N PRO A 271 -10.61 8.76 5.92
CA PRO A 271 -9.23 8.80 5.45
C PRO A 271 -8.19 8.42 6.51
N ASN A 272 -8.55 8.56 7.78
CA ASN A 272 -7.71 8.20 8.92
C ASN A 272 -7.98 6.80 9.46
N GLN A 273 -8.96 6.07 8.89
CA GLN A 273 -9.29 4.71 9.30
C GLN A 273 -8.13 3.76 8.99
N THR A 274 -7.71 3.03 9.99
CA THR A 274 -6.73 1.97 9.79
C THR A 274 -7.40 0.63 9.43
N TYR A 275 -6.88 -0.02 8.41
CA TYR A 275 -7.29 -1.40 8.05
C TYR A 275 -6.79 -2.46 9.03
N LYS A 276 -6.04 -2.07 10.05
CA LYS A 276 -5.45 -2.95 11.06
C LYS A 276 -6.29 -3.07 12.34
N ASP A 277 -7.52 -2.60 12.31
CA ASP A 277 -8.41 -2.58 13.46
C ASP A 277 -9.84 -2.86 12.98
N PHE A 278 -10.29 -4.09 13.17
CA PHE A 278 -11.59 -4.56 12.74
C PHE A 278 -12.11 -5.66 13.68
N THR A 279 -13.39 -6.00 13.58
CA THR A 279 -14.00 -7.02 14.42
C THR A 279 -14.18 -8.35 13.68
N CYS A 280 -13.99 -9.44 14.41
CA CYS A 280 -14.14 -10.80 13.91
C CYS A 280 -14.49 -11.75 15.08
N GLU A 281 -14.57 -13.05 14.77
CA GLU A 281 -14.70 -14.15 15.72
C GLU A 281 -13.70 -15.25 15.34
N PHE A 282 -13.44 -16.21 16.28
CA PHE A 282 -12.60 -17.38 16.01
C PHE A 282 -13.14 -18.63 16.67
#